data_2cdbbb58aad63bda15fc1c1b1eef5617
#
_entry.id   2cdbbb58aad63bda15fc1c1b1eef5617
#
_cell.length_a   1.000
_cell.length_b   1.000
_cell.length_c   1.000
_cell.angle_alpha   90.00
_cell.angle_beta   90.00
_cell.angle_gamma   90.00
#
_symmetry.space_group_name_H-M   'P 1'
#
loop_
_entity.id
_entity.type
_entity.pdbx_description
1 polymer ?
#
loop_
_entity_poly.entity_id
_entity_poly.type
_entity_poly.pdbx_seq_one_letter_code
_entity_poly.pdbx_strand_id
1 'polypeptide(L)'
;MIASTSGDMCQMNVLGVIGSPRKNGNTEILVDEVLRGAKDAGSAIERIFLNELKIKPCQATCIQYCKTHGKCNIPDDMSPLYDKLYDSDAIVLGTPVYWWGPSAQLKVFIDRWYAFCHPAFAKKFKGKKLVLVSPFEDSDITTPEHLVGMLKRSAEYMKMDFSDKLLVTAKEKGAVARDTKTMKEAYDIGARLKN
;
A
#
# COMPACT_ATOMS: atom_id res chain seq x y z
N MET A 1 31.41 -33.77 10.60
CA MET A 1 30.78 -32.53 11.11
C MET A 1 30.53 -31.62 9.92
N ILE A 2 29.33 -31.62 9.42
CA ILE A 2 28.90 -30.74 8.33
C ILE A 2 28.06 -29.66 9.00
N ALA A 3 28.62 -28.45 9.10
CA ALA A 3 27.88 -27.29 9.59
C ALA A 3 26.89 -26.85 8.51
N SER A 4 25.61 -27.06 8.74
CA SER A 4 24.54 -26.46 7.95
C SER A 4 24.40 -25.00 8.38
N THR A 5 25.02 -24.10 7.64
CA THR A 5 24.69 -22.68 7.69
C THR A 5 23.48 -22.42 6.80
N SER A 6 22.29 -22.78 7.27
CA SER A 6 21.06 -22.17 6.77
C SER A 6 21.00 -20.75 7.37
N GLY A 7 21.53 -19.77 6.64
CA GLY A 7 21.23 -18.38 6.96
C GLY A 7 19.71 -18.19 6.88
N ASP A 8 19.06 -17.94 8.01
CA ASP A 8 17.70 -17.48 8.08
C ASP A 8 17.60 -16.16 7.27
N MET A 9 17.33 -16.28 5.97
CA MET A 9 16.96 -15.12 5.19
C MET A 9 15.60 -14.65 5.72
N CYS A 10 15.62 -13.55 6.50
CA CYS A 10 14.41 -12.95 7.04
C CYS A 10 13.39 -12.80 5.90
N GLN A 11 12.26 -13.47 6.04
CA GLN A 11 11.19 -13.44 5.04
C GLN A 11 10.58 -12.04 5.02
N MET A 12 10.53 -11.42 3.85
CA MET A 12 9.93 -10.10 3.68
C MET A 12 8.41 -10.18 3.80
N ASN A 13 7.79 -9.26 4.54
CA ASN A 13 6.35 -9.13 4.70
C ASN A 13 5.81 -8.04 3.77
N VAL A 14 4.95 -8.39 2.83
CA VAL A 14 4.34 -7.45 1.87
C VAL A 14 2.85 -7.31 2.13
N LEU A 15 2.43 -6.07 2.42
CA LEU A 15 1.04 -5.72 2.69
C LEU A 15 0.41 -5.05 1.46
N GLY A 16 -0.56 -5.70 0.83
CA GLY A 16 -1.39 -5.11 -0.23
C GLY A 16 -2.63 -4.45 0.36
N VAL A 17 -2.85 -3.18 0.04
CA VAL A 17 -4.00 -2.39 0.50
C VAL A 17 -4.81 -1.92 -0.70
N ILE A 18 -6.03 -2.44 -0.84
CA ILE A 18 -6.93 -2.15 -1.96
C ILE A 18 -7.91 -1.06 -1.56
N GLY A 19 -7.71 0.16 -2.09
CA GLY A 19 -8.55 1.32 -1.86
C GLY A 19 -9.72 1.46 -2.84
N SER A 20 -9.83 0.61 -3.86
CA SER A 20 -10.97 0.62 -4.77
C SER A 20 -12.24 0.06 -4.11
N PRO A 21 -13.43 0.66 -4.30
CA PRO A 21 -14.67 0.06 -3.83
C PRO A 21 -15.16 -1.12 -4.70
N ARG A 22 -14.58 -1.32 -5.88
CA ARG A 22 -15.05 -2.32 -6.87
C ARG A 22 -14.31 -3.64 -6.68
N LYS A 23 -15.03 -4.69 -6.23
CA LYS A 23 -14.51 -6.08 -6.26
C LYS A 23 -14.24 -6.55 -7.69
N ASN A 24 -13.18 -7.31 -7.88
CA ASN A 24 -12.71 -7.78 -9.19
C ASN A 24 -12.52 -6.61 -10.19
N GLY A 25 -12.15 -5.43 -9.68
CA GLY A 25 -11.81 -4.26 -10.48
C GLY A 25 -10.34 -4.21 -10.85
N ASN A 26 -9.97 -3.29 -11.75
CA ASN A 26 -8.59 -3.16 -12.23
C ASN A 26 -7.57 -2.98 -11.10
N THR A 27 -7.91 -2.19 -10.06
CA THR A 27 -7.04 -1.97 -8.90
C THR A 27 -6.74 -3.26 -8.15
N GLU A 28 -7.78 -4.03 -7.86
CA GLU A 28 -7.66 -5.30 -7.13
C GLU A 28 -6.82 -6.31 -7.91
N ILE A 29 -7.12 -6.50 -9.19
CA ILE A 29 -6.40 -7.42 -10.09
C ILE A 29 -4.90 -7.08 -10.12
N LEU A 30 -4.56 -5.80 -10.25
CA LEU A 30 -3.16 -5.38 -10.32
C LEU A 30 -2.44 -5.51 -8.97
N VAL A 31 -3.08 -5.18 -7.85
CA VAL A 31 -2.50 -5.40 -6.51
C VAL A 31 -2.27 -6.88 -6.26
N ASP A 32 -3.25 -7.73 -6.58
CA ASP A 32 -3.13 -9.18 -6.41
C ASP A 32 -1.98 -9.74 -7.27
N GLU A 33 -1.76 -9.19 -8.45
CA GLU A 33 -0.64 -9.59 -9.32
C GLU A 33 0.72 -9.17 -8.77
N VAL A 34 0.83 -7.97 -8.19
CA VAL A 34 2.04 -7.54 -7.46
C VAL A 34 2.30 -8.47 -6.27
N LEU A 35 1.26 -8.78 -5.49
CA LEU A 35 1.38 -9.70 -4.36
C LEU A 35 1.78 -11.11 -4.81
N ARG A 36 1.27 -11.58 -5.96
CA ARG A 36 1.67 -12.87 -6.53
C ARG A 36 3.16 -12.90 -6.86
N GLY A 37 3.68 -11.85 -7.51
CA GLY A 37 5.11 -11.74 -7.79
C GLY A 37 5.98 -11.73 -6.53
N ALA A 38 5.55 -11.00 -5.49
CA ALA A 38 6.24 -10.99 -4.20
C ALA A 38 6.24 -12.36 -3.52
N LYS A 39 5.10 -13.07 -3.55
CA LYS A 39 4.96 -14.42 -2.99
C LYS A 39 5.87 -15.43 -3.70
N ASP A 40 5.88 -15.41 -5.03
CA ASP A 40 6.70 -16.31 -5.85
C ASP A 40 8.20 -16.04 -5.63
N ALA A 41 8.58 -14.81 -5.26
CA ALA A 41 9.94 -14.44 -4.82
C ALA A 41 10.23 -14.79 -3.35
N GLY A 42 9.31 -15.45 -2.64
CA GLY A 42 9.49 -15.95 -1.27
C GLY A 42 9.10 -14.97 -0.16
N SER A 43 8.32 -13.92 -0.46
CA SER A 43 7.77 -13.03 0.57
C SER A 43 6.51 -13.61 1.19
N ALA A 44 6.26 -13.29 2.47
CA ALA A 44 4.93 -13.44 3.06
C ALA A 44 4.05 -12.29 2.56
N ILE A 45 2.80 -12.59 2.22
CA ILE A 45 1.88 -11.59 1.72
C ILE A 45 0.62 -11.51 2.59
N GLU A 46 0.12 -10.30 2.76
CA GLU A 46 -1.18 -10.05 3.35
C GLU A 46 -1.96 -9.06 2.46
N ARG A 47 -3.29 -9.17 2.46
CA ARG A 47 -4.17 -8.36 1.62
C ARG A 47 -5.28 -7.74 2.45
N ILE A 48 -5.53 -6.44 2.25
CA ILE A 48 -6.60 -5.68 2.89
C ILE A 48 -7.48 -5.05 1.80
N PHE A 49 -8.79 -5.25 1.89
CA PHE A 49 -9.78 -4.60 1.03
C PHE A 49 -10.51 -3.54 1.85
N LEU A 50 -10.14 -2.26 1.71
CA LEU A 50 -10.61 -1.18 2.58
C LEU A 50 -12.13 -0.95 2.54
N ASN A 51 -12.76 -1.27 1.40
CA ASN A 51 -14.21 -1.09 1.27
C ASN A 51 -15.04 -2.08 2.12
N GLU A 52 -14.43 -3.13 2.66
CA GLU A 52 -15.08 -4.07 3.59
C GLU A 52 -14.94 -3.64 5.05
N LEU A 53 -14.16 -2.60 5.31
CA LEU A 53 -13.83 -2.13 6.65
C LEU A 53 -14.59 -0.85 6.99
N LYS A 54 -14.97 -0.72 8.25
CA LYS A 54 -15.61 0.47 8.82
C LYS A 54 -14.56 1.35 9.49
N ILE A 55 -13.77 2.06 8.70
CA ILE A 55 -12.74 2.98 9.18
C ILE A 55 -13.35 4.38 9.24
N LYS A 56 -13.35 5.00 10.43
CA LYS A 56 -13.81 6.38 10.62
C LYS A 56 -12.72 7.36 10.23
N PRO A 57 -13.06 8.53 9.64
CA PRO A 57 -12.11 9.60 9.39
C PRO A 57 -11.39 10.04 10.67
N CYS A 58 -10.17 10.55 10.52
CA CYS A 58 -9.45 11.15 11.64
C CYS A 58 -10.24 12.37 12.18
N GLN A 59 -10.50 12.38 13.49
CA GLN A 59 -11.25 13.46 14.15
C GLN A 59 -10.34 14.54 14.75
N ALA A 60 -9.00 14.32 14.69
CA ALA A 60 -8.00 15.18 15.34
C ALA A 60 -8.21 15.42 16.85
N THR A 61 -9.06 14.63 17.52
CA THR A 61 -9.40 14.76 18.95
C THR A 61 -8.48 13.97 19.87
N CYS A 62 -7.73 13.02 19.33
CA CYS A 62 -6.87 12.10 20.10
C CYS A 62 -5.37 12.28 19.82
N ILE A 63 -4.95 13.50 19.47
CA ILE A 63 -3.55 13.78 19.05
C ILE A 63 -2.53 13.30 20.07
N GLN A 64 -2.77 13.58 21.36
CA GLN A 64 -1.85 13.16 22.43
C GLN A 64 -1.77 11.63 22.53
N TYR A 65 -2.90 10.93 22.45
CA TYR A 65 -2.91 9.46 22.44
C TYR A 65 -2.11 8.88 21.27
N CYS A 66 -2.33 9.42 20.07
CA CYS A 66 -1.57 8.99 18.89
C CYS A 66 -0.06 9.13 19.08
N LYS A 67 0.39 10.28 19.64
CA LYS A 67 1.82 10.56 19.88
C LYS A 67 2.45 9.65 20.93
N THR A 68 1.67 9.17 21.91
CA THR A 68 2.19 8.32 22.98
C THR A 68 2.12 6.82 22.68
N HIS A 69 1.16 6.39 21.84
CA HIS A 69 0.90 4.97 21.60
C HIS A 69 1.23 4.49 20.17
N GLY A 70 1.45 5.39 19.22
CA GLY A 70 1.65 5.03 17.82
C GLY A 70 0.43 4.39 17.15
N LYS A 71 -0.74 4.51 17.78
CA LYS A 71 -2.04 4.01 17.33
C LYS A 71 -3.11 5.05 17.66
N CYS A 72 -4.23 5.01 16.95
CA CYS A 72 -5.38 5.85 17.29
C CYS A 72 -6.32 5.11 18.24
N ASN A 73 -6.99 5.84 19.13
CA ASN A 73 -7.95 5.26 20.08
C ASN A 73 -9.40 5.24 19.57
N ILE A 74 -9.65 5.68 18.33
CA ILE A 74 -10.99 5.53 17.74
C ILE A 74 -11.27 4.04 17.54
N PRO A 75 -12.35 3.51 18.18
CA PRO A 75 -12.68 2.09 18.09
C PRO A 75 -13.32 1.80 16.73
N ASP A 76 -12.53 1.27 15.81
CA ASP A 76 -12.95 0.90 14.46
C ASP A 76 -11.98 -0.14 13.85
N ASP A 77 -12.24 -0.54 12.60
CA ASP A 77 -11.47 -1.57 11.91
C ASP A 77 -10.03 -1.12 11.54
N MET A 78 -9.67 0.14 11.80
CA MET A 78 -8.28 0.60 11.67
C MET A 78 -7.39 0.03 12.78
N SER A 79 -7.95 -0.32 13.94
CA SER A 79 -7.16 -0.72 15.11
C SER A 79 -6.20 -1.89 14.86
N PRO A 80 -6.61 -3.02 14.27
CA PRO A 80 -5.69 -4.12 13.96
C PRO A 80 -4.73 -3.81 12.81
N LEU A 81 -5.03 -2.81 11.97
CA LEU A 81 -4.19 -2.48 10.81
C LEU A 81 -2.90 -1.77 11.19
N TYR A 82 -2.83 -1.14 12.37
CA TYR A 82 -1.60 -0.53 12.86
C TYR A 82 -0.47 -1.54 13.01
N ASP A 83 -0.75 -2.71 13.58
CA ASP A 83 0.26 -3.77 13.75
C ASP A 83 0.70 -4.32 12.38
N LYS A 84 -0.23 -4.57 11.47
CA LYS A 84 0.08 -5.00 10.09
C LYS A 84 0.99 -4.00 9.35
N LEU A 85 0.75 -2.70 9.52
CA LEU A 85 1.59 -1.65 8.97
C LEU A 85 2.99 -1.61 9.62
N TYR A 86 3.08 -1.85 10.92
CA TYR A 86 4.37 -1.94 11.61
C TYR A 86 5.17 -3.17 11.19
N ASP A 87 4.52 -4.30 10.97
CA ASP A 87 5.17 -5.59 10.71
C ASP A 87 5.49 -5.78 9.21
N SER A 88 4.91 -4.96 8.32
CA SER A 88 5.23 -5.03 6.90
C SER A 88 6.58 -4.39 6.58
N ASP A 89 7.32 -4.96 5.60
CA ASP A 89 8.54 -4.40 5.02
C ASP A 89 8.23 -3.59 3.76
N ALA A 90 7.18 -3.97 3.05
CA ALA A 90 6.66 -3.25 1.89
C ALA A 90 5.15 -3.09 1.97
N ILE A 91 4.65 -1.95 1.49
CA ILE A 91 3.24 -1.61 1.41
C ILE A 91 2.90 -1.29 -0.04
N VAL A 92 1.97 -2.05 -0.62
CA VAL A 92 1.45 -1.84 -1.97
C VAL A 92 0.08 -1.17 -1.85
N LEU A 93 0.00 0.11 -2.18
CA LEU A 93 -1.24 0.89 -2.17
C LEU A 93 -1.89 0.87 -3.54
N GLY A 94 -3.05 0.22 -3.65
CA GLY A 94 -3.87 0.22 -4.85
C GLY A 94 -5.03 1.20 -4.74
N THR A 95 -5.20 2.11 -5.70
CA THR A 95 -6.32 3.05 -5.75
C THR A 95 -6.63 3.49 -7.17
N PRO A 96 -7.92 3.65 -7.55
CA PRO A 96 -8.24 4.43 -8.74
C PRO A 96 -7.92 5.91 -8.50
N VAL A 97 -7.78 6.69 -9.57
CA VAL A 97 -7.70 8.15 -9.47
C VAL A 97 -9.14 8.72 -9.41
N TYR A 98 -9.46 9.36 -8.29
CA TYR A 98 -10.71 10.09 -8.12
C TYR A 98 -10.41 11.57 -7.87
N TRP A 99 -10.84 12.46 -8.78
CA TRP A 99 -10.55 13.88 -8.67
C TRP A 99 -9.06 14.17 -8.41
N TRP A 100 -8.18 13.60 -9.25
CA TRP A 100 -6.70 13.69 -9.19
C TRP A 100 -6.08 13.16 -7.89
N GLY A 101 -6.86 12.57 -6.99
CA GLY A 101 -6.43 12.00 -5.71
C GLY A 101 -6.77 10.51 -5.57
N PRO A 102 -6.50 9.94 -4.40
CA PRO A 102 -6.91 8.58 -4.08
C PRO A 102 -8.41 8.49 -3.86
N SER A 103 -8.94 7.27 -3.86
CA SER A 103 -10.31 7.02 -3.38
C SER A 103 -10.51 7.51 -1.94
N ALA A 104 -11.76 7.81 -1.56
CA ALA A 104 -12.08 8.20 -0.19
C ALA A 104 -11.66 7.13 0.84
N GLN A 105 -11.84 5.85 0.52
CA GLN A 105 -11.42 4.73 1.37
C GLN A 105 -9.92 4.77 1.67
N LEU A 106 -9.09 4.95 0.63
CA LEU A 106 -7.64 5.03 0.82
C LEU A 106 -7.25 6.32 1.54
N LYS A 107 -7.90 7.44 1.25
CA LYS A 107 -7.59 8.72 1.93
C LYS A 107 -7.89 8.64 3.43
N VAL A 108 -9.03 8.10 3.81
CA VAL A 108 -9.37 7.88 5.23
C VAL A 108 -8.34 6.99 5.92
N PHE A 109 -7.89 5.94 5.28
CA PHE A 109 -6.84 5.05 5.79
C PHE A 109 -5.50 5.79 5.99
N ILE A 110 -5.07 6.59 5.00
CA ILE A 110 -3.81 7.37 5.07
C ILE A 110 -3.90 8.46 6.14
N ASP A 111 -5.04 9.15 6.30
CA ASP A 111 -5.21 10.20 7.32
C ASP A 111 -5.03 9.64 8.75
N ARG A 112 -5.28 8.36 8.95
CA ARG A 112 -5.05 7.68 10.22
C ARG A 112 -3.57 7.36 10.47
N TRP A 113 -2.68 7.54 9.49
CA TRP A 113 -1.23 7.42 9.63
C TRP A 113 -0.61 8.52 10.49
N TYR A 114 -1.37 9.57 10.83
CA TYR A 114 -0.92 10.55 11.81
C TYR A 114 -0.41 9.92 13.12
N ALA A 115 -0.92 8.77 13.50
CA ALA A 115 -0.46 8.01 14.66
C ALA A 115 1.03 7.64 14.58
N PHE A 116 1.60 7.56 13.40
CA PHE A 116 3.00 7.21 13.16
C PHE A 116 3.96 8.42 13.16
N CYS A 117 3.43 9.65 13.16
CA CYS A 117 4.24 10.87 12.96
C CYS A 117 5.18 11.18 14.10
N HIS A 118 4.96 10.64 15.32
CA HIS A 118 5.90 10.83 16.42
C HIS A 118 7.21 10.08 16.16
N PRO A 119 8.40 10.68 16.41
CA PRO A 119 9.70 10.10 16.08
C PRO A 119 9.93 8.68 16.59
N ALA A 120 9.38 8.33 17.76
CA ALA A 120 9.48 6.98 18.33
C ALA A 120 8.84 5.90 17.45
N PHE A 121 7.81 6.26 16.66
CA PHE A 121 7.06 5.35 15.80
C PHE A 121 7.46 5.51 14.32
N ALA A 122 7.73 6.74 13.87
CA ALA A 122 8.15 7.03 12.50
C ALA A 122 9.42 6.26 12.11
N LYS A 123 10.34 6.05 13.06
CA LYS A 123 11.56 5.27 12.82
C LYS A 123 11.29 3.83 12.35
N LYS A 124 10.13 3.25 12.70
CA LYS A 124 9.74 1.90 12.27
C LYS A 124 9.36 1.83 10.78
N PHE A 125 9.11 2.99 10.16
CA PHE A 125 8.78 3.08 8.73
C PHE A 125 10.00 3.38 7.86
N LYS A 126 11.12 3.76 8.48
CA LYS A 126 12.35 4.09 7.74
C LYS A 126 12.79 2.92 6.86
N GLY A 127 12.88 3.18 5.56
CA GLY A 127 13.33 2.21 4.56
C GLY A 127 12.29 1.17 4.14
N LYS A 128 11.06 1.19 4.72
CA LYS A 128 9.96 0.37 4.19
C LYS A 128 9.66 0.80 2.76
N LYS A 129 9.45 -0.17 1.87
CA LYS A 129 9.10 0.11 0.47
C LYS A 129 7.62 0.52 0.36
N LEU A 130 7.35 1.56 -0.41
CA LEU A 130 5.99 1.99 -0.75
C LEU A 130 5.81 1.90 -2.27
N VAL A 131 4.84 1.12 -2.70
CA VAL A 131 4.46 0.95 -4.12
C VAL A 131 3.08 1.52 -4.34
N LEU A 132 2.90 2.27 -5.43
CA LEU A 132 1.59 2.73 -5.89
C LEU A 132 1.13 1.92 -7.09
N VAL A 133 -0.08 1.38 -7.03
CA VAL A 133 -0.79 0.78 -8.17
C VAL A 133 -2.05 1.61 -8.43
N SER A 134 -2.11 2.28 -9.58
CA SER A 134 -3.23 3.18 -9.86
C SER A 134 -3.74 3.04 -11.31
N PRO A 135 -4.83 2.29 -11.52
CA PRO A 135 -5.58 2.37 -12.75
C PRO A 135 -6.44 3.63 -12.77
N PHE A 136 -6.54 4.29 -13.93
CA PHE A 136 -7.38 5.47 -14.16
C PHE A 136 -8.04 5.41 -15.55
N GLU A 137 -9.13 6.16 -15.74
CA GLU A 137 -9.93 6.07 -16.96
C GLU A 137 -9.49 7.06 -18.03
N ASP A 138 -8.92 8.19 -17.63
CA ASP A 138 -8.57 9.29 -18.51
C ASP A 138 -7.49 8.88 -19.53
N SER A 139 -7.55 9.50 -20.71
CA SER A 139 -6.50 9.40 -21.73
C SER A 139 -5.32 10.33 -21.44
N ASP A 140 -5.49 11.33 -20.60
CA ASP A 140 -4.41 12.21 -20.15
C ASP A 140 -3.54 11.45 -19.13
N ILE A 141 -2.31 11.15 -19.53
CA ILE A 141 -1.33 10.43 -18.73
C ILE A 141 -0.87 11.21 -17.50
N THR A 142 -1.15 12.52 -17.42
CA THR A 142 -0.83 13.38 -16.27
C THR A 142 -1.88 13.29 -15.16
N THR A 143 -3.05 12.73 -15.43
CA THR A 143 -4.15 12.56 -14.46
C THR A 143 -3.70 12.03 -13.09
N PRO A 144 -2.77 11.06 -12.94
CA PRO A 144 -2.34 10.59 -11.64
C PRO A 144 -1.24 11.43 -10.96
N GLU A 145 -0.75 12.51 -11.54
CA GLU A 145 0.42 13.26 -11.02
C GLU A 145 0.24 13.76 -9.60
N HIS A 146 -0.95 14.33 -9.26
CA HIS A 146 -1.22 14.82 -7.91
C HIS A 146 -1.27 13.68 -6.88
N LEU A 147 -1.87 12.55 -7.24
CA LEU A 147 -1.86 11.32 -6.43
C LEU A 147 -0.44 10.84 -6.17
N VAL A 148 0.38 10.75 -7.22
CA VAL A 148 1.80 10.36 -7.12
C VAL A 148 2.56 11.35 -6.24
N GLY A 149 2.36 12.66 -6.46
CA GLY A 149 2.99 13.73 -5.67
C GLY A 149 2.64 13.63 -4.19
N MET A 150 1.36 13.42 -3.85
CA MET A 150 0.90 13.23 -2.47
C MET A 150 1.59 12.04 -1.81
N LEU A 151 1.64 10.88 -2.47
CA LEU A 151 2.22 9.67 -1.89
C LEU A 151 3.74 9.75 -1.77
N LYS A 152 4.44 10.36 -2.74
CA LYS A 152 5.88 10.66 -2.61
C LYS A 152 6.18 11.52 -1.40
N ARG A 153 5.44 12.62 -1.20
CA ARG A 153 5.62 13.50 -0.03
C ARG A 153 5.31 12.77 1.28
N SER A 154 4.28 11.91 1.28
CA SER A 154 3.95 11.08 2.45
C SER A 154 5.08 10.09 2.78
N ALA A 155 5.63 9.43 1.76
CA ALA A 155 6.77 8.51 1.91
C ALA A 155 8.00 9.24 2.44
N GLU A 156 8.37 10.38 1.86
CA GLU A 156 9.49 11.23 2.32
C GLU A 156 9.32 11.62 3.79
N TYR A 157 8.12 12.08 4.17
CA TYR A 157 7.81 12.47 5.55
C TYR A 157 7.97 11.30 6.53
N MET A 158 7.55 10.11 6.13
CA MET A 158 7.64 8.87 6.91
C MET A 158 9.01 8.18 6.77
N LYS A 159 9.92 8.73 5.96
CA LYS A 159 11.23 8.13 5.62
C LYS A 159 11.13 6.74 4.98
N MET A 160 10.03 6.48 4.31
CA MET A 160 9.82 5.30 3.47
C MET A 160 10.50 5.49 2.12
N ASP A 161 10.81 4.38 1.46
CA ASP A 161 11.26 4.36 0.07
C ASP A 161 10.05 4.26 -0.87
N PHE A 162 9.74 5.31 -1.65
CA PHE A 162 8.75 5.23 -2.73
C PHE A 162 9.39 4.49 -3.90
N SER A 163 9.40 3.17 -3.81
CA SER A 163 10.24 2.29 -4.63
C SER A 163 9.70 2.08 -6.04
N ASP A 164 8.37 2.10 -6.23
CA ASP A 164 7.79 1.82 -7.54
C ASP A 164 6.38 2.41 -7.71
N LYS A 165 5.94 2.50 -8.95
CA LYS A 165 4.57 2.87 -9.31
C LYS A 165 4.14 2.19 -10.60
N LEU A 166 2.91 1.69 -10.64
CA LEU A 166 2.24 1.19 -11.83
C LEU A 166 1.01 2.06 -12.11
N LEU A 167 1.06 2.84 -13.18
CA LEU A 167 0.00 3.76 -13.61
C LEU A 167 -0.58 3.25 -14.92
N VAL A 168 -1.87 2.94 -14.96
CA VAL A 168 -2.48 2.23 -16.10
C VAL A 168 -3.77 2.89 -16.54
N THR A 169 -3.88 3.25 -17.79
CA THR A 169 -5.17 3.67 -18.38
C THR A 169 -6.05 2.43 -18.58
N ALA A 170 -7.19 2.36 -17.89
CA ALA A 170 -8.11 1.23 -17.96
C ALA A 170 -9.56 1.68 -17.72
N LYS A 171 -10.37 1.70 -18.76
CA LYS A 171 -11.75 2.21 -18.72
C LYS A 171 -12.72 1.19 -18.15
N GLU A 172 -12.69 -0.03 -18.66
CA GLU A 172 -13.64 -1.08 -18.28
C GLU A 172 -13.18 -1.83 -17.01
N LYS A 173 -14.15 -2.29 -16.23
CA LYS A 173 -13.89 -3.15 -15.06
C LYS A 173 -13.20 -4.44 -15.51
N GLY A 174 -12.05 -4.75 -14.91
CA GLY A 174 -11.30 -5.98 -15.18
C GLY A 174 -10.52 -5.96 -16.50
N ALA A 175 -10.49 -4.84 -17.23
CA ALA A 175 -9.80 -4.76 -18.52
C ALA A 175 -8.32 -5.12 -18.43
N VAL A 176 -7.65 -4.77 -17.33
CA VAL A 176 -6.22 -5.03 -17.11
C VAL A 176 -5.87 -6.51 -17.14
N ALA A 177 -6.80 -7.40 -16.79
CA ALA A 177 -6.55 -8.85 -16.83
C ALA A 177 -6.21 -9.38 -18.23
N ARG A 178 -6.61 -8.66 -19.28
CA ARG A 178 -6.32 -9.01 -20.68
C ARG A 178 -5.05 -8.33 -21.22
N ASP A 179 -4.51 -7.38 -20.50
CA ASP A 179 -3.27 -6.69 -20.86
C ASP A 179 -2.07 -7.43 -20.27
N THR A 180 -1.52 -8.35 -21.05
CA THR A 180 -0.41 -9.20 -20.64
C THR A 180 0.85 -8.42 -20.27
N LYS A 181 1.09 -7.27 -20.92
CA LYS A 181 2.23 -6.40 -20.63
C LYS A 181 2.07 -5.77 -19.24
N THR A 182 0.92 -5.18 -18.97
CA THR A 182 0.61 -4.57 -17.66
C THR A 182 0.61 -5.61 -16.55
N MET A 183 0.05 -6.79 -16.78
CA MET A 183 0.07 -7.88 -15.80
C MET A 183 1.49 -8.35 -15.50
N LYS A 184 2.33 -8.49 -16.54
CA LYS A 184 3.74 -8.82 -16.34
C LYS A 184 4.48 -7.75 -15.55
N GLU A 185 4.26 -6.47 -15.84
CA GLU A 185 4.87 -5.37 -15.10
C GLU A 185 4.46 -5.37 -13.63
N ALA A 186 3.17 -5.59 -13.33
CA ALA A 186 2.68 -5.75 -11.96
C ALA A 186 3.39 -6.90 -11.23
N TYR A 187 3.49 -8.07 -11.87
CA TYR A 187 4.22 -9.21 -11.34
C TYR A 187 5.69 -8.90 -11.05
N ASP A 188 6.38 -8.30 -12.03
CA ASP A 188 7.81 -7.97 -11.94
C ASP A 188 8.07 -6.96 -10.79
N ILE A 189 7.16 -5.99 -10.55
CA ILE A 189 7.22 -5.09 -9.39
C ILE A 189 7.24 -5.90 -8.09
N GLY A 190 6.33 -6.84 -7.93
CA GLY A 190 6.28 -7.70 -6.76
C GLY A 190 7.53 -8.54 -6.58
N ALA A 191 8.00 -9.17 -7.65
CA ALA A 191 9.15 -10.06 -7.62
C ALA A 191 10.45 -9.35 -7.22
N ARG A 192 10.62 -8.06 -7.57
CA ARG A 192 11.82 -7.27 -7.21
C ARG A 192 11.74 -6.57 -5.85
N LEU A 193 10.63 -6.66 -5.11
CA LEU A 193 10.54 -6.05 -3.77
C LEU A 193 11.59 -6.59 -2.80
N LYS A 194 11.99 -7.84 -2.96
CA LYS A 194 12.96 -8.50 -2.07
C LYS A 194 14.42 -8.06 -2.30
N ASN A 195 14.71 -7.40 -3.44
CA ASN A 195 16.08 -7.03 -3.86
C ASN A 195 16.48 -5.62 -3.43
#